data_7baab3e118dd5482ffa45a84c9552739
#
_entry.id   7baab3e118dd5482ffa45a84c9552739
#
_cell.length_a   1.000
_cell.length_b   1.000
_cell.length_c   1.000
_cell.angle_alpha   90.00
_cell.angle_beta   90.00
_cell.angle_gamma   90.00
#
_symmetry.space_group_name_H-M   'P 1'
#
loop_
_entity.id
_entity.type
_entity.pdbx_description
1 polymer ?
#
loop_
_entity_poly.entity_id
_entity_poly.type
_entity_poly.pdbx_seq_one_letter_code
_entity_poly.pdbx_strand_id
1 'polypeptide(L)'
;MEKTNTENIELYCVRAEFGTYTKQFIDGGYVAIGWLPNNDLSAIASRDELYTLYKKEYPEDTSNVVIGQQVGQIARFLLEIKPGDYVITPAQNTEFIYYGIVEENPYYFSDGADGCPYRHRKKVKWHKEPIQRSQFSVPFQNTIRSSLTVFCISHKKNFFTTIGKPELVPESEKKVEFDYYTSVLNKILELDEKEFEILITHILNALGFEGSEHKGKVGDGGVDATGELNVANMAKIKLFVQAKRYKLGSKINANVVKALRANIPAGGQGAFITTADYQEAAKKIAVEQGFPRIGLINGEQLVDILAEHWNDIPVEFRDKLGLKIGLVPN
;
A
#
# COMPACT_ATOMS: atom_id res chain seq x y z
N MET A 1 14.08 22.00 -28.90
CA MET A 1 13.71 21.72 -27.52
C MET A 1 12.38 20.98 -27.57
N GLU A 2 12.43 19.66 -27.58
CA GLU A 2 11.21 18.84 -27.46
C GLU A 2 10.59 19.11 -26.09
N LYS A 3 9.34 19.52 -26.08
CA LYS A 3 8.53 19.55 -24.85
C LYS A 3 8.42 18.12 -24.37
N THR A 4 9.18 17.76 -23.36
CA THR A 4 9.00 16.50 -22.64
C THR A 4 7.56 16.50 -22.13
N ASN A 5 6.78 15.54 -22.62
CA ASN A 5 5.37 15.40 -22.23
C ASN A 5 5.34 14.94 -20.76
N THR A 6 5.26 15.89 -19.84
CA THR A 6 5.32 15.66 -18.38
C THR A 6 4.03 15.06 -17.83
N GLU A 7 2.99 14.88 -18.65
CA GLU A 7 1.66 14.44 -18.23
C GLU A 7 1.57 12.96 -17.89
N ASN A 8 2.57 12.13 -18.20
CA ASN A 8 2.53 10.68 -18.06
C ASN A 8 3.68 10.06 -17.24
N ILE A 9 4.38 10.85 -16.42
CA ILE A 9 5.45 10.31 -15.56
C ILE A 9 4.82 9.67 -14.33
N GLU A 10 5.08 8.37 -14.14
CA GLU A 10 4.63 7.62 -12.99
C GLU A 10 5.72 7.50 -11.91
N LEU A 11 5.28 7.21 -10.67
CA LEU A 11 6.16 6.97 -9.54
C LEU A 11 5.88 5.59 -8.96
N TYR A 12 6.89 4.73 -8.91
CA TYR A 12 6.77 3.38 -8.39
C TYR A 12 7.70 3.15 -7.20
N CYS A 13 7.26 2.30 -6.28
CA CYS A 13 8.15 1.68 -5.30
C CYS A 13 8.51 0.28 -5.78
N VAL A 14 9.82 -0.04 -5.78
CA VAL A 14 10.31 -1.40 -6.00
C VAL A 14 11.23 -1.75 -4.82
N ARG A 15 10.80 -2.72 -4.00
CA ARG A 15 11.52 -3.09 -2.77
C ARG A 15 12.60 -4.11 -3.03
N ALA A 16 13.71 -3.93 -2.36
CA ALA A 16 14.87 -4.81 -2.39
C ALA A 16 14.89 -5.73 -1.16
N GLU A 17 13.83 -6.55 -0.95
CA GLU A 17 13.69 -7.50 0.17
C GLU A 17 13.99 -6.84 1.54
N PHE A 18 13.07 -5.98 1.99
CA PHE A 18 13.24 -5.19 3.22
C PHE A 18 14.53 -4.34 3.25
N GLY A 19 15.10 -4.03 2.08
CA GLY A 19 16.33 -3.26 1.92
C GLY A 19 17.61 -4.09 1.87
N THR A 20 17.54 -5.41 1.96
CA THR A 20 18.70 -6.31 1.92
C THR A 20 19.56 -6.09 0.66
N TYR A 21 18.92 -5.93 -0.50
CA TYR A 21 19.63 -5.72 -1.78
C TYR A 21 19.64 -4.27 -2.25
N THR A 22 19.32 -3.30 -1.37
CA THR A 22 19.34 -1.87 -1.75
C THR A 22 20.70 -1.44 -2.30
N LYS A 23 21.79 -1.90 -1.66
CA LYS A 23 23.15 -1.57 -2.12
C LYS A 23 23.40 -2.08 -3.55
N GLN A 24 23.03 -3.31 -3.85
CA GLN A 24 23.19 -3.90 -5.19
C GLN A 24 22.33 -3.16 -6.22
N PHE A 25 21.10 -2.75 -5.86
CA PHE A 25 20.25 -1.94 -6.74
C PHE A 25 20.94 -0.62 -7.11
N ILE A 26 21.48 0.09 -6.11
CA ILE A 26 22.10 1.40 -6.30
C ILE A 26 23.42 1.28 -7.08
N ASP A 27 24.32 0.40 -6.63
CA ASP A 27 25.64 0.23 -7.23
C ASP A 27 25.55 -0.35 -8.64
N GLY A 28 24.59 -1.26 -8.86
CA GLY A 28 24.35 -1.89 -10.15
C GLY A 28 23.48 -1.09 -11.12
N GLY A 29 22.89 0.03 -10.69
CA GLY A 29 22.07 0.87 -11.55
C GLY A 29 20.77 0.20 -12.00
N TYR A 30 20.09 -0.55 -11.11
CA TYR A 30 18.85 -1.25 -11.46
C TYR A 30 17.86 -1.33 -10.30
N VAL A 31 16.63 -1.74 -10.61
CA VAL A 31 15.65 -2.35 -9.70
C VAL A 31 15.35 -3.77 -10.15
N ALA A 32 14.97 -4.66 -9.24
CA ALA A 32 14.76 -6.07 -9.56
C ALA A 32 13.62 -6.72 -8.78
N ILE A 33 13.11 -7.84 -9.32
CA ILE A 33 12.11 -8.70 -8.67
C ILE A 33 12.55 -10.18 -8.72
N GLY A 34 12.12 -10.96 -7.71
CA GLY A 34 12.55 -12.32 -7.49
C GLY A 34 11.60 -13.42 -7.98
N TRP A 35 10.38 -13.08 -8.46
CA TRP A 35 9.45 -14.07 -8.98
C TRP A 35 9.94 -14.68 -10.31
N LEU A 36 9.51 -15.90 -10.59
CA LEU A 36 9.81 -16.63 -11.84
C LEU A 36 11.31 -16.66 -12.21
N PRO A 37 12.22 -17.00 -11.28
CA PRO A 37 13.65 -16.79 -11.43
C PRO A 37 14.29 -17.58 -12.57
N ASN A 38 13.61 -18.60 -13.08
CA ASN A 38 14.11 -19.48 -14.14
C ASN A 38 13.58 -19.16 -15.54
N ASN A 39 12.69 -18.16 -15.66
CA ASN A 39 12.00 -17.83 -16.91
C ASN A 39 12.40 -16.43 -17.35
N ASP A 40 12.98 -16.26 -18.53
CA ASP A 40 13.13 -14.93 -19.12
C ASP A 40 11.77 -14.40 -19.55
N LEU A 41 11.37 -13.23 -19.00
CA LEU A 41 10.07 -12.62 -19.26
C LEU A 41 10.08 -11.58 -20.40
N SER A 42 11.19 -11.46 -21.15
CA SER A 42 11.34 -10.46 -22.21
C SER A 42 10.30 -10.57 -23.33
N ALA A 43 9.78 -11.77 -23.58
CA ALA A 43 8.76 -12.04 -24.60
C ALA A 43 7.32 -11.90 -24.09
N ILE A 44 7.12 -11.70 -22.79
CA ILE A 44 5.77 -11.58 -22.20
C ILE A 44 5.17 -10.20 -22.54
N ALA A 45 3.98 -10.23 -23.14
CA ALA A 45 3.29 -9.02 -23.57
C ALA A 45 1.98 -8.75 -22.79
N SER A 46 1.49 -9.71 -22.01
CA SER A 46 0.21 -9.57 -21.34
C SER A 46 0.19 -10.13 -19.91
N ARG A 47 -0.76 -9.64 -19.11
CA ARG A 47 -1.01 -10.14 -17.76
C ARG A 47 -1.52 -11.59 -17.75
N ASP A 48 -2.27 -11.99 -18.77
CA ASP A 48 -2.81 -13.34 -18.87
C ASP A 48 -1.72 -14.37 -19.15
N GLU A 49 -0.71 -14.03 -19.95
CA GLU A 49 0.47 -14.85 -20.15
C GLU A 49 1.25 -15.03 -18.84
N LEU A 50 1.44 -13.95 -18.07
CA LEU A 50 2.06 -14.02 -16.75
C LEU A 50 1.26 -14.90 -15.79
N TYR A 51 -0.06 -14.80 -15.79
CA TYR A 51 -0.93 -15.61 -14.94
C TYR A 51 -0.80 -17.10 -15.26
N THR A 52 -0.77 -17.43 -16.53
CA THR A 52 -0.61 -18.82 -17.01
C THR A 52 0.75 -19.37 -16.63
N LEU A 53 1.82 -18.59 -16.84
CA LEU A 53 3.17 -18.97 -16.47
C LEU A 53 3.34 -19.12 -14.95
N TYR A 54 2.81 -18.17 -14.17
CA TYR A 54 2.85 -18.20 -12.72
C TYR A 54 2.22 -19.48 -12.14
N LYS A 55 1.02 -19.83 -12.60
CA LYS A 55 0.35 -21.06 -12.17
C LYS A 55 1.13 -22.34 -12.53
N LYS A 56 1.83 -22.33 -13.63
CA LYS A 56 2.68 -23.47 -14.04
C LYS A 56 3.90 -23.62 -13.13
N GLU A 57 4.54 -22.52 -12.76
CA GLU A 57 5.77 -22.51 -11.96
C GLU A 57 5.50 -22.64 -10.45
N TYR A 58 4.32 -22.21 -9.98
CA TYR A 58 3.89 -22.26 -8.57
C TYR A 58 2.54 -23.02 -8.44
N PRO A 59 2.50 -24.33 -8.73
CA PRO A 59 1.27 -25.12 -8.69
C PRO A 59 0.67 -25.28 -7.29
N GLU A 60 1.47 -25.04 -6.23
CA GLU A 60 1.05 -25.06 -4.82
C GLU A 60 0.20 -23.84 -4.45
N ASP A 61 0.30 -22.73 -5.17
CA ASP A 61 -0.54 -21.57 -4.99
C ASP A 61 -1.95 -21.84 -5.54
N THR A 62 -2.90 -22.06 -4.66
CA THR A 62 -4.29 -22.40 -5.04
C THR A 62 -5.24 -21.21 -4.95
N SER A 63 -4.91 -20.17 -4.20
CA SER A 63 -5.74 -18.98 -4.03
C SER A 63 -5.63 -18.06 -5.25
N ASN A 64 -6.72 -17.89 -5.99
CA ASN A 64 -6.76 -16.95 -7.12
C ASN A 64 -6.49 -15.49 -6.70
N VAL A 65 -6.81 -15.11 -5.47
CA VAL A 65 -6.54 -13.77 -4.92
C VAL A 65 -5.04 -13.59 -4.75
N VAL A 66 -4.35 -14.55 -4.12
CA VAL A 66 -2.89 -14.51 -3.94
C VAL A 66 -2.19 -14.50 -5.29
N ILE A 67 -2.56 -15.39 -6.21
CA ILE A 67 -1.99 -15.43 -7.57
C ILE A 67 -2.20 -14.11 -8.29
N GLY A 68 -3.42 -13.56 -8.23
CA GLY A 68 -3.76 -12.27 -8.85
C GLY A 68 -2.92 -11.11 -8.31
N GLN A 69 -2.65 -11.09 -7.00
CA GLN A 69 -1.80 -10.09 -6.36
C GLN A 69 -0.33 -10.22 -6.78
N GLN A 70 0.21 -11.44 -6.81
CA GLN A 70 1.60 -11.68 -7.22
C GLN A 70 1.79 -11.35 -8.71
N VAL A 71 0.93 -11.88 -9.57
CA VAL A 71 0.92 -11.58 -11.01
C VAL A 71 0.74 -10.08 -11.28
N GLY A 72 -0.10 -9.41 -10.48
CA GLY A 72 -0.28 -7.96 -10.56
C GLY A 72 1.01 -7.18 -10.32
N GLN A 73 1.84 -7.58 -9.35
CA GLN A 73 3.13 -6.96 -9.08
C GLN A 73 4.15 -7.24 -10.17
N ILE A 74 4.19 -8.48 -10.69
CA ILE A 74 5.08 -8.85 -11.82
C ILE A 74 4.69 -8.07 -13.08
N ALA A 75 3.39 -7.99 -13.39
CA ALA A 75 2.88 -7.25 -14.54
C ALA A 75 3.22 -5.75 -14.43
N ARG A 76 3.04 -5.17 -13.25
CA ARG A 76 3.42 -3.78 -12.99
C ARG A 76 4.89 -3.55 -13.23
N PHE A 77 5.75 -4.41 -12.70
CA PHE A 77 7.19 -4.31 -12.93
C PHE A 77 7.53 -4.43 -14.42
N LEU A 78 6.97 -5.42 -15.10
CA LEU A 78 7.35 -5.75 -16.48
C LEU A 78 6.73 -4.83 -17.52
N LEU A 79 5.41 -4.59 -17.40
CA LEU A 79 4.59 -3.99 -18.46
C LEU A 79 4.21 -2.52 -18.21
N GLU A 80 4.12 -2.09 -16.92
CA GLU A 80 3.66 -0.75 -16.60
C GLU A 80 4.81 0.23 -16.38
N ILE A 81 5.88 -0.15 -15.65
CA ILE A 81 7.05 0.72 -15.44
C ILE A 81 7.78 0.96 -16.76
N LYS A 82 7.83 2.22 -17.21
CA LYS A 82 8.34 2.64 -18.52
C LYS A 82 9.58 3.53 -18.40
N PRO A 83 10.35 3.70 -19.49
CA PRO A 83 11.40 4.70 -19.55
C PRO A 83 10.88 6.09 -19.17
N GLY A 84 11.66 6.81 -18.35
CA GLY A 84 11.30 8.13 -17.84
C GLY A 84 10.50 8.12 -16.53
N ASP A 85 9.91 6.99 -16.13
CA ASP A 85 9.24 6.87 -14.84
C ASP A 85 10.25 6.98 -13.68
N TYR A 86 9.75 7.46 -12.54
CA TYR A 86 10.52 7.46 -11.32
C TYR A 86 10.30 6.18 -10.52
N VAL A 87 11.39 5.68 -9.95
CA VAL A 87 11.34 4.57 -9.01
C VAL A 87 11.99 4.97 -7.69
N ILE A 88 11.42 4.49 -6.60
CA ILE A 88 12.03 4.58 -5.28
C ILE A 88 12.29 3.20 -4.70
N THR A 89 13.31 3.10 -3.86
CA THR A 89 13.54 1.95 -2.99
C THR A 89 13.91 2.41 -1.59
N PRO A 90 13.24 1.93 -0.53
CA PRO A 90 13.61 2.22 0.84
C PRO A 90 14.95 1.59 1.20
N ALA A 91 15.77 2.29 1.99
CA ALA A 91 16.97 1.72 2.60
C ALA A 91 16.61 0.64 3.63
N GLN A 92 17.58 -0.21 3.97
CA GLN A 92 17.41 -1.28 4.95
C GLN A 92 16.97 -0.77 6.33
N ASN A 93 17.51 0.37 6.77
CA ASN A 93 17.15 1.01 8.04
C ASN A 93 15.83 1.80 7.98
N THR A 94 15.19 1.87 6.81
CA THR A 94 13.96 2.63 6.54
C THR A 94 14.02 4.15 6.79
N GLU A 95 15.16 4.71 7.14
CA GLU A 95 15.35 6.15 7.39
C GLU A 95 15.51 6.94 6.09
N PHE A 96 16.05 6.28 5.06
CA PHE A 96 16.33 6.88 3.76
C PHE A 96 15.53 6.21 2.64
N ILE A 97 15.28 6.99 1.61
CA ILE A 97 14.64 6.57 0.36
C ILE A 97 15.58 6.95 -0.78
N TYR A 98 16.00 5.95 -1.54
CA TYR A 98 16.70 6.16 -2.80
C TYR A 98 15.69 6.35 -3.92
N TYR A 99 16.02 7.17 -4.90
CA TYR A 99 15.17 7.39 -6.07
C TYR A 99 16.00 7.51 -7.34
N GLY A 100 15.40 7.15 -8.46
CA GLY A 100 16.04 7.20 -9.76
C GLY A 100 15.03 7.25 -10.88
N ILE A 101 15.52 7.36 -12.10
CA ILE A 101 14.74 7.42 -13.34
C ILE A 101 15.01 6.15 -14.13
N VAL A 102 13.96 5.50 -14.61
CA VAL A 102 14.02 4.31 -15.46
C VAL A 102 14.63 4.70 -16.82
N GLU A 103 15.66 3.97 -17.23
CA GLU A 103 16.39 4.23 -18.49
C GLU A 103 15.64 3.68 -19.72
N GLU A 104 16.09 4.03 -20.92
CA GLU A 104 15.61 3.45 -22.18
C GLU A 104 15.95 1.97 -22.27
N ASN A 105 15.05 1.16 -22.86
CA ASN A 105 15.17 -0.29 -22.97
C ASN A 105 15.56 -0.94 -21.62
N PRO A 106 14.78 -0.72 -20.58
CA PRO A 106 15.25 -0.94 -19.21
C PRO A 106 15.35 -2.40 -18.83
N TYR A 107 14.45 -3.26 -19.36
CA TYR A 107 14.36 -4.66 -18.92
C TYR A 107 15.52 -5.51 -19.43
N TYR A 108 16.08 -6.34 -18.55
CA TYR A 108 17.00 -7.42 -18.89
C TYR A 108 16.91 -8.56 -17.88
N PHE A 109 17.28 -9.75 -18.32
CA PHE A 109 17.36 -10.95 -17.50
C PHE A 109 18.82 -11.18 -17.10
N SER A 110 19.11 -11.16 -15.79
CA SER A 110 20.47 -11.23 -15.23
C SER A 110 20.84 -12.66 -14.82
N ASP A 111 22.13 -12.96 -14.79
CA ASP A 111 22.68 -14.19 -14.19
C ASP A 111 22.75 -14.14 -12.66
N GLY A 112 22.64 -12.95 -12.05
CA GLY A 112 22.70 -12.75 -10.60
C GLY A 112 24.13 -12.75 -10.02
N ALA A 113 25.15 -12.60 -10.85
CA ALA A 113 26.56 -12.69 -10.44
C ALA A 113 27.03 -11.58 -9.48
N ASP A 114 26.25 -10.48 -9.35
CA ASP A 114 26.56 -9.34 -8.49
C ASP A 114 26.11 -9.50 -7.02
N GLY A 115 25.65 -10.69 -6.64
CA GLY A 115 25.19 -11.00 -5.28
C GLY A 115 23.72 -10.66 -5.00
N CYS A 116 22.98 -10.11 -5.98
CA CYS A 116 21.53 -10.00 -5.91
C CYS A 116 20.90 -11.18 -6.70
N PRO A 117 20.14 -12.08 -6.05
CA PRO A 117 19.55 -13.25 -6.70
C PRO A 117 18.41 -12.93 -7.65
N TYR A 118 17.94 -11.67 -7.65
CA TYR A 118 16.80 -11.22 -8.46
C TYR A 118 17.22 -11.00 -9.90
N ARG A 119 16.70 -11.84 -10.79
CA ARG A 119 17.15 -11.94 -12.18
C ARG A 119 16.40 -11.02 -13.12
N HIS A 120 15.14 -10.67 -12.84
CA HIS A 120 14.36 -9.73 -13.63
C HIS A 120 14.71 -8.33 -13.19
N ARG A 121 15.36 -7.57 -14.06
CA ARG A 121 15.91 -6.26 -13.76
C ARG A 121 15.45 -5.19 -14.73
N LYS A 122 15.33 -3.97 -14.23
CA LYS A 122 15.17 -2.77 -15.05
C LYS A 122 16.26 -1.77 -14.71
N LYS A 123 16.92 -1.22 -15.73
CA LYS A 123 17.97 -0.21 -15.59
C LYS A 123 17.40 1.08 -15.01
N VAL A 124 18.11 1.64 -14.06
CA VAL A 124 17.72 2.88 -13.36
C VAL A 124 18.94 3.76 -13.18
N LYS A 125 18.81 5.00 -13.58
CA LYS A 125 19.77 6.04 -13.25
C LYS A 125 19.42 6.62 -11.88
N TRP A 126 20.10 6.14 -10.84
CA TRP A 126 19.89 6.58 -9.49
C TRP A 126 20.40 7.99 -9.23
N HIS A 127 19.68 8.72 -8.37
CA HIS A 127 20.18 9.97 -7.80
C HIS A 127 21.29 9.65 -6.78
N LYS A 128 22.32 10.52 -6.69
CA LYS A 128 23.50 10.26 -5.85
C LYS A 128 23.17 10.20 -4.36
N GLU A 129 22.33 11.12 -3.90
CA GLU A 129 22.00 11.25 -2.49
C GLU A 129 20.57 10.72 -2.22
N PRO A 130 20.40 9.87 -1.20
CA PRO A 130 19.08 9.47 -0.76
C PRO A 130 18.39 10.61 0.00
N ILE A 131 17.09 10.54 0.10
CA ILE A 131 16.27 11.50 0.85
C ILE A 131 15.91 10.90 2.21
N GLN A 132 15.99 11.69 3.26
CA GLN A 132 15.47 11.28 4.56
C GLN A 132 13.96 11.12 4.48
N ARG A 133 13.46 9.98 4.94
CA ARG A 133 12.03 9.66 4.93
C ARG A 133 11.18 10.70 5.65
N SER A 134 11.72 11.33 6.71
CA SER A 134 11.05 12.38 7.47
C SER A 134 10.77 13.66 6.69
N GLN A 135 11.40 13.86 5.52
CA GLN A 135 11.13 15.00 4.65
C GLN A 135 9.83 14.87 3.85
N PHE A 136 9.30 13.65 3.76
CA PHE A 136 8.03 13.40 3.08
C PHE A 136 6.85 13.59 4.04
N SER A 137 5.69 13.92 3.47
CA SER A 137 4.44 14.01 4.24
C SER A 137 4.09 12.67 4.91
N VAL A 138 3.30 12.72 5.97
CA VAL A 138 2.85 11.51 6.68
C VAL A 138 2.06 10.57 5.75
N PRO A 139 1.14 11.03 4.88
CA PRO A 139 0.47 10.18 3.90
C PRO A 139 1.44 9.46 2.99
N PHE A 140 2.41 10.17 2.41
CA PHE A 140 3.44 9.53 1.58
C PHE A 140 4.24 8.48 2.34
N GLN A 141 4.67 8.78 3.57
CA GLN A 141 5.37 7.83 4.42
C GLN A 141 4.55 6.57 4.74
N ASN A 142 3.22 6.70 4.84
CA ASN A 142 2.31 5.58 5.05
C ASN A 142 2.17 4.72 3.79
N THR A 143 2.01 5.34 2.62
CA THR A 143 1.97 4.64 1.34
C THR A 143 3.20 3.75 1.14
N ILE A 144 4.39 4.26 1.44
CA ILE A 144 5.62 3.47 1.35
C ILE A 144 5.79 2.43 2.48
N ARG A 145 4.84 2.26 3.40
CA ARG A 145 4.78 1.14 4.36
C ARG A 145 4.03 -0.07 3.82
N SER A 146 3.44 0.01 2.63
CA SER A 146 2.78 -1.11 1.97
C SER A 146 3.63 -2.39 2.06
N SER A 147 3.02 -3.55 2.21
CA SER A 147 3.70 -4.84 2.20
C SER A 147 4.08 -5.30 0.79
N LEU A 148 3.55 -4.65 -0.24
CA LEU A 148 3.84 -4.99 -1.64
C LEU A 148 5.28 -4.70 -2.01
N THR A 149 5.85 -5.55 -2.86
CA THR A 149 7.21 -5.37 -3.40
C THR A 149 7.22 -4.33 -4.51
N VAL A 150 6.20 -4.36 -5.41
CA VAL A 150 6.06 -3.42 -6.53
C VAL A 150 4.68 -2.79 -6.50
N PHE A 151 4.63 -1.47 -6.36
CA PHE A 151 3.37 -0.71 -6.40
C PHE A 151 3.58 0.69 -6.96
N CYS A 152 2.52 1.24 -7.56
CA CYS A 152 2.45 2.62 -7.99
C CYS A 152 2.13 3.52 -6.80
N ILE A 153 2.75 4.70 -6.74
CA ILE A 153 2.52 5.70 -5.70
C ILE A 153 1.65 6.82 -6.28
N SER A 154 0.43 6.92 -5.81
CA SER A 154 -0.54 7.93 -6.26
C SER A 154 -0.22 9.35 -5.80
N HIS A 155 0.52 9.53 -4.70
CA HIS A 155 0.85 10.84 -4.11
C HIS A 155 2.12 11.45 -4.71
N LYS A 156 2.18 11.59 -6.03
CA LYS A 156 3.37 12.08 -6.77
C LYS A 156 3.76 13.51 -6.39
N LYS A 157 2.76 14.37 -6.11
CA LYS A 157 2.99 15.79 -5.75
C LYS A 157 3.95 15.93 -4.58
N ASN A 158 3.73 15.17 -3.50
CA ASN A 158 4.62 15.25 -2.33
C ASN A 158 6.05 14.84 -2.70
N PHE A 159 6.21 13.75 -3.47
CA PHE A 159 7.52 13.30 -3.92
C PHE A 159 8.20 14.35 -4.81
N PHE A 160 7.56 14.78 -5.90
CA PHE A 160 8.17 15.71 -6.84
C PHE A 160 8.47 17.07 -6.21
N THR A 161 7.63 17.56 -5.31
CA THR A 161 7.92 18.79 -4.55
C THR A 161 9.13 18.61 -3.64
N THR A 162 9.24 17.47 -2.95
CA THR A 162 10.36 17.18 -2.03
C THR A 162 11.70 17.07 -2.78
N ILE A 163 11.71 16.50 -4.00
CA ILE A 163 12.92 16.42 -4.82
C ILE A 163 13.22 17.71 -5.63
N GLY A 164 12.46 18.78 -5.40
CA GLY A 164 12.65 20.06 -6.09
C GLY A 164 12.21 20.07 -7.56
N LYS A 165 11.26 19.22 -7.94
CA LYS A 165 10.71 19.10 -9.31
C LYS A 165 9.18 19.28 -9.35
N PRO A 166 8.64 20.40 -8.81
CA PRO A 166 7.20 20.63 -8.77
C PRO A 166 6.56 20.73 -10.17
N GLU A 167 7.34 20.97 -11.20
CA GLU A 167 6.89 21.00 -12.60
C GLU A 167 6.45 19.63 -13.11
N LEU A 168 6.92 18.53 -12.50
CA LEU A 168 6.54 17.16 -12.86
C LEU A 168 5.24 16.70 -12.18
N VAL A 169 4.65 17.54 -11.34
CA VAL A 169 3.35 17.23 -10.73
C VAL A 169 2.26 17.36 -11.79
N PRO A 170 1.50 16.29 -12.10
CA PRO A 170 0.40 16.37 -13.05
C PRO A 170 -0.61 17.46 -12.69
N GLU A 171 -1.14 18.17 -13.70
CA GLU A 171 -2.18 19.19 -13.47
C GLU A 171 -3.42 18.61 -12.78
N SER A 172 -3.75 17.34 -13.05
CA SER A 172 -4.80 16.61 -12.36
C SER A 172 -4.56 16.51 -10.85
N GLU A 173 -3.33 16.24 -10.41
CA GLU A 173 -3.00 16.18 -8.98
C GLU A 173 -2.94 17.58 -8.32
N LYS A 174 -2.61 18.62 -9.07
CA LYS A 174 -2.66 20.00 -8.54
C LYS A 174 -4.07 20.46 -8.17
N LYS A 175 -5.09 19.90 -8.84
CA LYS A 175 -6.51 20.24 -8.62
C LYS A 175 -7.27 19.27 -7.71
N VAL A 176 -6.83 18.01 -7.59
CA VAL A 176 -7.63 16.90 -7.06
C VAL A 176 -7.30 16.54 -5.61
N GLU A 177 -6.13 16.94 -5.07
CA GLU A 177 -5.63 16.42 -3.79
C GLU A 177 -6.54 16.72 -2.59
N PHE A 178 -7.24 17.84 -2.58
CA PHE A 178 -8.20 18.17 -1.50
C PHE A 178 -9.57 17.52 -1.75
N ASP A 179 -9.91 17.25 -2.99
CA ASP A 179 -11.26 16.80 -3.37
C ASP A 179 -11.43 15.27 -3.30
N TYR A 180 -10.40 14.48 -3.67
CA TYR A 180 -10.50 13.02 -3.71
C TYR A 180 -10.78 12.41 -2.32
N TYR A 181 -9.91 12.64 -1.35
CA TYR A 181 -10.07 12.09 -0.01
C TYR A 181 -11.36 12.58 0.64
N THR A 182 -11.63 13.88 0.53
CA THR A 182 -12.84 14.49 1.05
C THR A 182 -14.08 13.90 0.37
N SER A 183 -14.05 13.69 -0.95
CA SER A 183 -15.19 13.13 -1.69
C SER A 183 -15.45 11.69 -1.30
N VAL A 184 -14.42 10.85 -1.22
CA VAL A 184 -14.57 9.44 -0.79
C VAL A 184 -14.97 9.35 0.67
N LEU A 185 -14.38 10.14 1.56
CA LEU A 185 -14.76 10.17 2.97
C LEU A 185 -16.21 10.64 3.18
N ASN A 186 -16.69 11.60 2.40
CA ASN A 186 -18.09 11.99 2.44
C ASN A 186 -19.02 10.83 2.06
N LYS A 187 -18.65 10.02 1.06
CA LYS A 187 -19.40 8.80 0.72
C LYS A 187 -19.39 7.76 1.84
N ILE A 188 -18.25 7.57 2.49
CA ILE A 188 -18.15 6.71 3.67
C ILE A 188 -19.00 7.25 4.83
N LEU A 189 -19.09 8.57 4.99
CA LEU A 189 -19.89 9.22 6.03
C LEU A 189 -21.41 9.17 5.76
N GLU A 190 -21.85 8.87 4.52
CA GLU A 190 -23.26 8.59 4.20
C GLU A 190 -23.74 7.25 4.76
N LEU A 191 -22.82 6.29 5.00
CA LEU A 191 -23.15 5.01 5.63
C LEU A 191 -23.64 5.24 7.06
N ASP A 192 -24.52 4.40 7.58
CA ASP A 192 -24.81 4.37 9.01
C ASP A 192 -23.67 3.70 9.81
N GLU A 193 -23.76 3.70 11.15
CA GLU A 193 -22.71 3.15 12.01
C GLU A 193 -22.47 1.66 11.74
N LYS A 194 -23.54 0.87 11.62
CA LYS A 194 -23.48 -0.56 11.34
C LYS A 194 -22.92 -0.84 9.95
N GLU A 195 -23.30 -0.07 8.96
CA GLU A 195 -22.79 -0.18 7.59
C GLU A 195 -21.30 0.12 7.51
N PHE A 196 -20.83 1.10 8.29
CA PHE A 196 -19.42 1.40 8.40
C PHE A 196 -18.62 0.24 9.02
N GLU A 197 -19.14 -0.38 10.07
CA GLU A 197 -18.54 -1.57 10.68
C GLU A 197 -18.48 -2.75 9.71
N ILE A 198 -19.53 -2.94 8.89
CA ILE A 198 -19.56 -3.94 7.81
C ILE A 198 -18.50 -3.62 6.75
N LEU A 199 -18.34 -2.36 6.33
CA LEU A 199 -17.27 -1.94 5.42
C LEU A 199 -15.90 -2.34 5.97
N ILE A 200 -15.64 -2.08 7.25
CA ILE A 200 -14.37 -2.45 7.89
C ILE A 200 -14.19 -3.97 7.89
N THR A 201 -15.25 -4.74 8.12
CA THR A 201 -15.19 -6.21 8.03
C THR A 201 -14.82 -6.67 6.61
N HIS A 202 -15.37 -6.06 5.56
CA HIS A 202 -14.98 -6.34 4.18
C HIS A 202 -13.52 -5.99 3.90
N ILE A 203 -13.04 -4.87 4.41
CA ILE A 203 -11.63 -4.48 4.29
C ILE A 203 -10.71 -5.49 5.00
N LEU A 204 -11.08 -5.97 6.19
CA LEU A 204 -10.30 -6.99 6.89
C LEU A 204 -10.22 -8.30 6.08
N ASN A 205 -11.34 -8.74 5.49
CA ASN A 205 -11.36 -9.90 4.62
C ASN A 205 -10.46 -9.70 3.39
N ALA A 206 -10.52 -8.52 2.76
CA ALA A 206 -9.67 -8.17 1.63
C ALA A 206 -8.17 -8.15 1.98
N LEU A 207 -7.84 -7.79 3.22
CA LEU A 207 -6.49 -7.85 3.78
C LEU A 207 -6.05 -9.28 4.19
N GLY A 208 -6.91 -10.29 4.00
CA GLY A 208 -6.60 -11.70 4.28
C GLY A 208 -6.88 -12.15 5.71
N PHE A 209 -7.59 -11.36 6.52
CA PHE A 209 -8.07 -11.84 7.83
C PHE A 209 -9.25 -12.78 7.64
N GLU A 210 -9.13 -14.00 8.16
CA GLU A 210 -10.19 -15.02 8.12
C GLU A 210 -11.14 -14.86 9.32
N GLY A 211 -12.40 -15.29 9.13
CA GLY A 211 -13.40 -15.25 10.20
C GLY A 211 -13.71 -13.83 10.68
N SER A 212 -13.54 -12.84 9.82
CA SER A 212 -13.89 -11.46 10.13
C SER A 212 -15.41 -11.35 10.31
N GLU A 213 -15.85 -11.18 11.54
CA GLU A 213 -17.25 -11.09 11.92
C GLU A 213 -17.55 -9.73 12.54
N HIS A 214 -18.64 -9.13 12.11
CA HIS A 214 -19.23 -7.99 12.78
C HIS A 214 -19.84 -8.43 14.12
N LYS A 215 -19.35 -7.89 15.22
CA LYS A 215 -19.81 -8.21 16.59
C LYS A 215 -20.82 -7.20 17.12
N GLY A 216 -21.90 -6.97 16.43
CA GLY A 216 -22.90 -5.98 16.80
C GLY A 216 -23.67 -6.25 18.10
N LYS A 217 -23.00 -6.55 19.23
CA LYS A 217 -23.64 -6.68 20.54
C LYS A 217 -23.31 -5.47 21.42
N VAL A 218 -24.34 -4.86 21.96
CA VAL A 218 -24.24 -3.86 23.01
C VAL A 218 -23.58 -4.52 24.24
N GLY A 219 -22.37 -4.05 24.60
CA GLY A 219 -21.66 -4.55 25.79
C GLY A 219 -20.27 -5.12 25.54
N ASP A 220 -19.77 -5.17 24.31
CA ASP A 220 -18.48 -5.81 23.92
C ASP A 220 -17.24 -4.91 24.16
N GLY A 221 -17.36 -3.87 24.98
CA GLY A 221 -16.23 -2.97 25.27
C GLY A 221 -15.76 -2.14 24.08
N GLY A 222 -16.58 -2.03 23.01
CA GLY A 222 -16.29 -1.21 21.83
C GLY A 222 -15.42 -1.94 20.78
N VAL A 223 -15.39 -3.26 20.76
CA VAL A 223 -14.83 -4.05 19.65
C VAL A 223 -15.93 -4.34 18.66
N ASP A 224 -15.82 -3.78 17.45
CA ASP A 224 -16.85 -3.83 16.41
C ASP A 224 -16.62 -4.96 15.41
N ALA A 225 -15.35 -5.35 15.21
CA ALA A 225 -14.98 -6.49 14.38
C ALA A 225 -13.78 -7.25 14.94
N THR A 226 -13.69 -8.54 14.60
CA THR A 226 -12.54 -9.38 14.91
C THR A 226 -12.14 -10.16 13.66
N GLY A 227 -10.87 -10.48 13.52
CA GLY A 227 -10.36 -11.33 12.44
C GLY A 227 -9.11 -12.08 12.89
N GLU A 228 -8.81 -13.19 12.23
CA GLU A 228 -7.61 -13.99 12.46
C GLU A 228 -6.77 -14.04 11.18
N LEU A 229 -5.52 -13.63 11.26
CA LEU A 229 -4.56 -13.75 10.16
C LEU A 229 -3.64 -14.92 10.44
N ASN A 230 -3.64 -15.91 9.54
CA ASN A 230 -2.72 -17.03 9.56
C ASN A 230 -1.50 -16.74 8.70
N VAL A 231 -0.35 -16.56 9.33
CA VAL A 231 0.91 -16.29 8.63
C VAL A 231 1.62 -17.62 8.36
N ALA A 232 1.33 -18.24 7.21
CA ALA A 232 1.99 -19.45 6.71
C ALA A 232 2.11 -20.59 7.75
N ASN A 233 1.11 -20.77 8.61
CA ASN A 233 1.11 -21.70 9.74
C ASN A 233 2.21 -21.49 10.81
N MET A 234 2.99 -20.42 10.69
CA MET A 234 4.02 -20.07 11.68
C MET A 234 3.46 -19.24 12.83
N ALA A 235 2.44 -18.42 12.57
CA ALA A 235 1.80 -17.59 13.58
C ALA A 235 0.33 -17.35 13.24
N LYS A 236 -0.48 -17.17 14.29
CA LYS A 236 -1.85 -16.70 14.19
C LYS A 236 -1.98 -15.39 14.93
N ILE A 237 -2.43 -14.36 14.21
CA ILE A 237 -2.64 -13.01 14.75
C ILE A 237 -4.13 -12.79 14.90
N LYS A 238 -4.59 -12.62 16.15
CA LYS A 238 -5.97 -12.19 16.41
C LYS A 238 -6.03 -10.69 16.50
N LEU A 239 -6.83 -10.09 15.62
CA LEU A 239 -7.05 -8.66 15.56
C LEU A 239 -8.43 -8.31 16.13
N PHE A 240 -8.45 -7.31 17.00
CA PHE A 240 -9.64 -6.72 17.60
C PHE A 240 -9.76 -5.29 17.08
N VAL A 241 -10.83 -4.99 16.35
CA VAL A 241 -10.97 -3.72 15.65
C VAL A 241 -12.11 -2.92 16.26
N GLN A 242 -11.85 -1.64 16.52
CA GLN A 242 -12.87 -0.64 16.77
C GLN A 242 -12.96 0.30 15.57
N ALA A 243 -14.17 0.48 15.05
CA ALA A 243 -14.47 1.29 13.87
C ALA A 243 -15.39 2.44 14.25
N LYS A 244 -14.95 3.69 14.09
CA LYS A 244 -15.80 4.85 14.43
C LYS A 244 -15.76 5.93 13.37
N ARG A 245 -16.95 6.34 12.93
CA ARG A 245 -17.11 7.48 12.04
C ARG A 245 -17.14 8.79 12.84
N TYR A 246 -16.36 9.73 12.39
CA TYR A 246 -16.38 11.11 12.89
C TYR A 246 -16.43 12.09 11.75
N LYS A 247 -16.96 13.28 11.99
CA LYS A 247 -16.99 14.37 11.01
C LYS A 247 -15.56 14.70 10.55
N LEU A 248 -15.43 15.10 9.29
CA LEU A 248 -14.17 15.57 8.73
C LEU A 248 -13.57 16.68 9.61
N GLY A 249 -12.23 16.65 9.74
CA GLY A 249 -11.51 17.58 10.61
C GLY A 249 -11.50 17.23 12.10
N SER A 250 -12.24 16.21 12.54
CA SER A 250 -12.18 15.71 13.91
C SER A 250 -10.84 15.04 14.21
N LYS A 251 -10.45 15.04 15.50
CA LYS A 251 -9.21 14.34 15.96
C LYS A 251 -9.49 13.47 17.18
N ILE A 252 -9.17 12.20 17.08
CA ILE A 252 -9.34 11.20 18.13
C ILE A 252 -8.34 11.45 19.25
N ASN A 253 -8.81 11.48 20.49
CA ASN A 253 -7.98 11.66 21.67
C ASN A 253 -7.43 10.34 22.24
N ALA A 254 -6.47 10.44 23.15
CA ALA A 254 -5.80 9.29 23.78
C ALA A 254 -6.75 8.37 24.58
N ASN A 255 -7.83 8.91 25.17
CA ASN A 255 -8.73 8.11 26.01
C ASN A 255 -9.50 7.06 25.21
N VAL A 256 -9.84 7.36 23.96
CA VAL A 256 -10.51 6.42 23.04
C VAL A 256 -9.60 5.24 22.75
N VAL A 257 -8.32 5.48 22.49
CA VAL A 257 -7.32 4.42 22.25
C VAL A 257 -7.06 3.58 23.49
N LYS A 258 -7.02 4.21 24.68
CA LYS A 258 -6.90 3.49 25.97
C LYS A 258 -8.11 2.59 26.23
N ALA A 259 -9.32 3.05 25.90
CA ALA A 259 -10.55 2.28 26.07
C ALA A 259 -10.53 1.00 25.21
N LEU A 260 -10.15 1.10 23.93
CA LEU A 260 -9.98 -0.09 23.07
C LEU A 260 -8.94 -1.04 23.67
N ARG A 261 -7.77 -0.52 24.09
CA ARG A 261 -6.69 -1.35 24.65
C ARG A 261 -7.13 -2.17 25.84
N ALA A 262 -7.96 -1.62 26.72
CA ALA A 262 -8.48 -2.31 27.90
C ALA A 262 -9.35 -3.51 27.57
N ASN A 263 -9.89 -3.59 26.35
CA ASN A 263 -10.79 -4.65 25.90
C ASN A 263 -10.09 -5.68 25.00
N ILE A 264 -8.78 -5.56 24.78
CA ILE A 264 -8.02 -6.54 23.99
C ILE A 264 -7.57 -7.68 24.93
N PRO A 265 -7.95 -8.93 24.65
CA PRO A 265 -7.47 -10.08 25.41
C PRO A 265 -5.96 -10.26 25.32
N ALA A 266 -5.37 -10.95 26.27
CA ALA A 266 -3.95 -11.31 26.26
C ALA A 266 -3.58 -12.05 24.97
N GLY A 267 -2.51 -11.62 24.31
CA GLY A 267 -2.06 -12.17 23.02
C GLY A 267 -2.79 -11.63 21.79
N GLY A 268 -3.83 -10.80 21.96
CA GLY A 268 -4.50 -10.10 20.87
C GLY A 268 -3.78 -8.83 20.44
N GLN A 269 -4.04 -8.39 19.21
CA GLN A 269 -3.62 -7.09 18.65
C GLN A 269 -4.86 -6.21 18.47
N GLY A 270 -4.71 -4.91 18.59
CA GLY A 270 -5.80 -3.97 18.37
C GLY A 270 -5.61 -3.11 17.14
N ALA A 271 -6.72 -2.69 16.52
CA ALA A 271 -6.72 -1.62 15.54
C ALA A 271 -7.91 -0.68 15.80
N PHE A 272 -7.66 0.61 15.66
CA PHE A 272 -8.71 1.63 15.66
C PHE A 272 -8.77 2.26 14.27
N ILE A 273 -9.92 2.17 13.63
CA ILE A 273 -10.14 2.65 12.27
C ILE A 273 -11.19 3.76 12.30
N THR A 274 -10.90 4.89 11.66
CA THR A 274 -11.79 6.05 11.71
C THR A 274 -11.74 6.88 10.43
N THR A 275 -12.79 7.65 10.18
CA THR A 275 -12.84 8.70 9.14
C THR A 275 -12.15 10.00 9.57
N ALA A 276 -11.67 10.10 10.81
CA ALA A 276 -11.00 11.27 11.37
C ALA A 276 -9.46 11.10 11.38
N ASP A 277 -8.74 12.07 11.95
CA ASP A 277 -7.32 11.96 12.27
C ASP A 277 -7.11 11.70 13.77
N TYR A 278 -5.87 11.53 14.19
CA TYR A 278 -5.48 11.27 15.58
C TYR A 278 -4.68 12.43 16.17
N GLN A 279 -4.95 12.76 17.44
CA GLN A 279 -4.08 13.64 18.22
C GLN A 279 -2.73 12.95 18.48
N GLU A 280 -1.67 13.72 18.62
CA GLU A 280 -0.32 13.19 18.92
C GLU A 280 -0.28 12.36 20.22
N ALA A 281 -1.08 12.73 21.22
CA ALA A 281 -1.22 11.95 22.43
C ALA A 281 -1.81 10.56 22.18
N ALA A 282 -2.77 10.42 21.25
CA ALA A 282 -3.35 9.14 20.87
C ALA A 282 -2.32 8.25 20.15
N LYS A 283 -1.53 8.83 19.24
CA LYS A 283 -0.45 8.13 18.52
C LYS A 283 0.61 7.60 19.49
N LYS A 284 1.01 8.39 20.50
CA LYS A 284 1.97 7.97 21.53
C LYS A 284 1.44 6.80 22.37
N ILE A 285 0.19 6.90 22.81
CA ILE A 285 -0.46 5.83 23.57
C ILE A 285 -0.54 4.53 22.74
N ALA A 286 -0.85 4.59 21.47
CA ALA A 286 -1.00 3.41 20.62
C ALA A 286 0.25 2.51 20.56
N VAL A 287 1.44 3.07 20.77
CA VAL A 287 2.75 2.37 20.71
C VAL A 287 3.48 2.32 22.06
N GLU A 288 2.80 2.64 23.16
CA GLU A 288 3.38 2.67 24.50
C GLU A 288 3.95 1.30 24.90
N GLN A 289 5.18 1.30 25.41
CA GLN A 289 5.87 0.08 25.84
C GLN A 289 5.17 -0.60 27.04
N GLY A 290 5.17 -1.92 27.06
CA GLY A 290 4.53 -2.72 28.11
C GLY A 290 3.02 -2.97 27.90
N PHE A 291 2.44 -2.46 26.83
CA PHE A 291 1.04 -2.63 26.49
C PHE A 291 0.84 -3.22 25.09
N PRO A 292 -0.30 -3.88 24.79
CA PRO A 292 -0.64 -4.27 23.42
C PRO A 292 -0.60 -3.06 22.48
N ARG A 293 0.07 -3.23 21.36
CA ARG A 293 0.13 -2.19 20.32
C ARG A 293 -1.22 -2.06 19.63
N ILE A 294 -1.65 -0.81 19.39
CA ILE A 294 -2.86 -0.50 18.64
C ILE A 294 -2.47 0.07 17.28
N GLY A 295 -2.91 -0.57 16.20
CA GLY A 295 -2.86 0.00 14.87
C GLY A 295 -3.83 1.18 14.77
N LEU A 296 -3.39 2.31 14.23
CA LEU A 296 -4.25 3.48 14.01
C LEU A 296 -4.39 3.71 12.52
N ILE A 297 -5.62 3.65 11.99
CA ILE A 297 -5.96 3.93 10.59
C ILE A 297 -6.86 5.16 10.57
N ASN A 298 -6.34 6.27 10.07
CA ASN A 298 -7.11 7.51 9.91
C ASN A 298 -7.92 7.51 8.60
N GLY A 299 -8.68 8.58 8.36
CA GLY A 299 -9.56 8.69 7.19
C GLY A 299 -8.82 8.57 5.85
N GLU A 300 -7.67 9.21 5.70
CA GLU A 300 -6.87 9.14 4.48
C GLU A 300 -6.34 7.71 4.23
N GLN A 301 -5.80 7.09 5.27
CA GLN A 301 -5.33 5.71 5.20
C GLN A 301 -6.46 4.71 4.90
N LEU A 302 -7.65 4.97 5.44
CA LEU A 302 -8.84 4.16 5.16
C LEU A 302 -9.22 4.25 3.67
N VAL A 303 -9.18 5.44 3.08
CA VAL A 303 -9.43 5.65 1.64
C VAL A 303 -8.38 4.94 0.80
N ASP A 304 -7.10 5.03 1.17
CA ASP A 304 -6.01 4.34 0.46
C ASP A 304 -6.21 2.81 0.47
N ILE A 305 -6.50 2.24 1.63
CA ILE A 305 -6.76 0.80 1.77
C ILE A 305 -7.99 0.38 0.96
N LEU A 306 -9.06 1.17 1.01
CA LEU A 306 -10.28 0.91 0.25
C LEU A 306 -10.01 0.95 -1.26
N ALA A 307 -9.23 1.90 -1.74
CA ALA A 307 -8.86 2.02 -3.15
C ALA A 307 -7.98 0.85 -3.62
N GLU A 308 -6.99 0.45 -2.81
CA GLU A 308 -6.09 -0.67 -3.10
C GLU A 308 -6.86 -2.00 -3.22
N HIS A 309 -7.84 -2.20 -2.34
CA HIS A 309 -8.62 -3.44 -2.26
C HIS A 309 -10.04 -3.33 -2.83
N TRP A 310 -10.31 -2.30 -3.65
CA TRP A 310 -11.65 -2.02 -4.16
C TRP A 310 -12.32 -3.22 -4.82
N ASN A 311 -11.56 -3.99 -5.59
CA ASN A 311 -12.09 -5.14 -6.32
C ASN A 311 -12.40 -6.34 -5.42
N ASP A 312 -11.85 -6.36 -4.20
CA ASP A 312 -12.09 -7.40 -3.20
C ASP A 312 -13.29 -7.08 -2.30
N ILE A 313 -13.81 -5.85 -2.38
CA ILE A 313 -15.05 -5.44 -1.70
C ILE A 313 -16.26 -5.99 -2.47
N PRO A 314 -17.26 -6.59 -1.80
CA PRO A 314 -18.47 -7.10 -2.46
C PRO A 314 -19.16 -6.04 -3.34
N VAL A 315 -19.65 -6.48 -4.52
CA VAL A 315 -20.25 -5.59 -5.53
C VAL A 315 -21.40 -4.79 -4.94
N GLU A 316 -22.27 -5.45 -4.17
CA GLU A 316 -23.44 -4.82 -3.52
C GLU A 316 -23.02 -3.68 -2.60
N PHE A 317 -21.88 -3.83 -1.94
CA PHE A 317 -21.36 -2.79 -1.04
C PHE A 317 -20.68 -1.65 -1.81
N ARG A 318 -19.99 -1.97 -2.91
CA ARG A 318 -19.44 -0.96 -3.83
C ARG A 318 -20.53 -0.09 -4.45
N ASP A 319 -21.61 -0.72 -4.88
CA ASP A 319 -22.77 -0.03 -5.45
C ASP A 319 -23.43 0.88 -4.41
N LYS A 320 -23.53 0.44 -3.16
CA LYS A 320 -24.03 1.24 -2.05
C LYS A 320 -23.18 2.48 -1.76
N LEU A 321 -21.86 2.37 -1.80
CA LEU A 321 -20.96 3.51 -1.66
C LEU A 321 -21.08 4.50 -2.82
N GLY A 322 -21.62 4.07 -3.96
CA GLY A 322 -21.76 4.89 -5.16
C GLY A 322 -20.41 5.37 -5.72
N LEU A 323 -19.33 4.62 -5.42
CA LEU A 323 -17.99 4.88 -5.91
C LEU A 323 -17.64 3.90 -7.04
N LYS A 324 -16.81 4.35 -7.97
CA LYS A 324 -16.26 3.50 -9.06
C LYS A 324 -14.78 3.79 -9.21
N ILE A 325 -13.99 2.74 -9.48
CA ILE A 325 -12.67 2.94 -10.05
C ILE A 325 -12.89 3.40 -11.47
N GLY A 326 -12.55 4.64 -11.77
CA GLY A 326 -12.64 5.22 -13.11
C GLY A 326 -11.28 5.31 -13.76
N LEU A 327 -11.22 5.05 -15.08
CA LEU A 327 -10.19 5.62 -15.91
C LEU A 327 -10.45 7.13 -15.90
N VAL A 328 -9.51 7.91 -15.38
CA VAL A 328 -9.56 9.36 -15.48
C VAL A 328 -9.06 9.68 -16.88
N PRO A 329 -9.85 10.35 -17.75
CA PRO A 329 -9.34 10.77 -19.05
C PRO A 329 -8.14 11.69 -18.86
N ASN A 330 -7.14 11.52 -19.69
CA ASN A 330 -5.96 12.38 -19.72
C ASN A 330 -6.34 13.84 -19.99
#